data_68691b7ecc5b28a6adbd56e7ef9ccf01
#
_entry.id   68691b7ecc5b28a6adbd56e7ef9ccf01
#
_cell.length_a   1.000
_cell.length_b   1.000
_cell.length_c   1.000
_cell.angle_alpha   90.00
_cell.angle_beta   90.00
_cell.angle_gamma   90.00
#
_symmetry.space_group_name_H-M   'P 1'
#
loop_
_entity.id
_entity.type
_entity.pdbx_description
1 polymer ?
#
loop_
_entity_poly.entity_id
_entity_poly.type
_entity_poly.pdbx_seq_one_letter_code
_entity_poly.pdbx_strand_id
1 'polypeptide(L)'
;MKKLLIRIGMVLVLLVVLNWVYSKWFFEKDLRKHSDIVELSWDVVEDSCRIIYLGESSNNTYGKEEGNRRKISAFTSDYFPTVKMGDLTKSAAHAQTYYYMLKHIPASSTVETVVVTMNLSSFGPIWIYSRLETALRKQLVLLEDYPPLMNRFLLAYKAYPIRNDLEWDSLVYLHRRTDPLQFPYDFEFDNNYAWDSAMAWIANVVLPDDSGP
;
A
#
# COMPACT_ATOMS: atom_id res chain seq x y z
N MET A 1 18.48 34.99 27.34
CA MET A 1 18.46 34.47 25.99
C MET A 1 19.56 33.43 25.69
N LYS A 2 20.86 33.68 25.93
CA LYS A 2 21.95 32.71 25.67
C LYS A 2 21.75 31.33 26.33
N LYS A 3 21.35 31.28 27.62
CA LYS A 3 21.10 29.99 28.30
C LYS A 3 19.96 29.18 27.68
N LEU A 4 18.90 29.85 27.15
CA LEU A 4 17.80 29.18 26.46
C LEU A 4 18.25 28.60 25.15
N LEU A 5 19.01 29.36 24.34
CA LEU A 5 19.55 28.89 23.06
C LEU A 5 20.47 27.69 23.24
N ILE A 6 21.33 27.70 24.30
CA ILE A 6 22.20 26.57 24.60
C ILE A 6 21.36 25.32 24.92
N ARG A 7 20.31 25.45 25.73
CA ARG A 7 19.42 24.33 26.09
C ARG A 7 18.70 23.78 24.87
N ILE A 8 18.17 24.65 24.01
CA ILE A 8 17.55 24.23 22.75
C ILE A 8 18.57 23.50 21.85
N GLY A 9 19.77 24.04 21.73
CA GLY A 9 20.85 23.40 20.97
C GLY A 9 21.20 22.00 21.51
N MET A 10 21.31 21.85 22.82
CA MET A 10 21.56 20.52 23.43
C MET A 10 20.42 19.53 23.14
N VAL A 11 19.17 19.96 23.18
CA VAL A 11 18.01 19.10 22.86
C VAL A 11 18.06 18.67 21.40
N LEU A 12 18.35 19.59 20.47
CA LEU A 12 18.48 19.27 19.05
C LEU A 12 19.59 18.25 18.79
N VAL A 13 20.78 18.45 19.39
CA VAL A 13 21.88 17.49 19.28
C VAL A 13 21.48 16.13 19.82
N LEU A 14 20.82 16.10 20.97
CA LEU A 14 20.34 14.84 21.56
C LEU A 14 19.36 14.13 20.63
N LEU A 15 18.41 14.84 20.01
CA LEU A 15 17.45 14.26 19.06
C LEU A 15 18.16 13.69 17.83
N VAL A 16 19.18 14.38 17.30
CA VAL A 16 19.98 13.88 16.16
C VAL A 16 20.71 12.59 16.56
N VAL A 17 21.34 12.56 17.72
CA VAL A 17 22.03 11.36 18.21
C VAL A 17 21.06 10.20 18.44
N LEU A 18 19.91 10.44 19.07
CA LEU A 18 18.89 9.43 19.29
C LEU A 18 18.33 8.89 17.96
N ASN A 19 18.09 9.77 16.99
CA ASN A 19 17.64 9.34 15.64
C ASN A 19 18.71 8.47 14.97
N TRP A 20 19.99 8.84 15.08
CA TRP A 20 21.08 8.05 14.50
C TRP A 20 21.18 6.66 15.15
N VAL A 21 21.13 6.59 16.49
CA VAL A 21 21.13 5.33 17.25
C VAL A 21 19.93 4.46 16.84
N TYR A 22 18.74 5.05 16.81
CA TYR A 22 17.53 4.34 16.42
C TYR A 22 17.62 3.80 14.98
N SER A 23 18.07 4.63 14.04
CA SER A 23 18.22 4.24 12.62
C SER A 23 19.18 3.07 12.42
N LYS A 24 20.26 2.99 13.23
CA LYS A 24 21.29 1.95 13.07
C LYS A 24 20.94 0.62 13.71
N TRP A 25 20.22 0.64 14.84
CA TRP A 25 20.08 -0.57 15.68
C TRP A 25 18.64 -1.06 15.84
N PHE A 26 17.66 -0.19 15.67
CA PHE A 26 16.26 -0.52 15.97
C PHE A 26 15.34 -0.42 14.78
N PHE A 27 15.61 0.47 13.83
CA PHE A 27 14.69 0.78 12.74
C PHE A 27 14.35 -0.43 11.86
N GLU A 28 15.34 -1.22 11.47
CA GLU A 28 15.12 -2.44 10.68
C GLU A 28 14.24 -3.47 11.43
N LYS A 29 14.47 -3.63 12.74
CA LYS A 29 13.65 -4.52 13.57
C LYS A 29 12.21 -4.04 13.66
N ASP A 30 12.01 -2.73 13.78
CA ASP A 30 10.66 -2.14 13.82
C ASP A 30 9.97 -2.25 12.45
N LEU A 31 10.70 -2.09 11.35
CA LEU A 31 10.16 -2.32 10.00
C LEU A 31 9.66 -3.76 9.86
N ARG A 32 10.47 -4.75 10.17
CA ARG A 32 10.08 -6.18 10.11
C ARG A 32 8.87 -6.48 10.99
N LYS A 33 8.78 -5.84 12.14
CA LYS A 33 7.68 -6.08 13.10
C LYS A 33 6.37 -5.41 12.70
N HIS A 34 6.41 -4.26 12.03
CA HIS A 34 5.26 -3.39 11.82
C HIS A 34 4.91 -3.15 10.34
N SER A 35 5.78 -3.55 9.42
CA SER A 35 5.60 -3.32 7.98
C SER A 35 5.96 -4.57 7.19
N ASP A 36 4.98 -5.46 6.99
CA ASP A 36 5.12 -6.62 6.11
C ASP A 36 5.29 -6.22 4.62
N ILE A 37 4.97 -4.97 4.27
CA ILE A 37 5.27 -4.40 2.94
C ILE A 37 6.78 -4.42 2.66
N VAL A 38 7.58 -4.04 3.66
CA VAL A 38 9.04 -4.04 3.53
C VAL A 38 9.59 -5.46 3.52
N GLU A 39 9.06 -6.33 4.34
CA GLU A 39 9.42 -7.74 4.37
C GLU A 39 9.20 -8.39 3.01
N LEU A 40 8.01 -8.23 2.41
CA LEU A 40 7.73 -8.69 1.05
C LEU A 40 8.73 -8.17 0.01
N SER A 41 9.13 -6.89 0.12
CA SER A 41 10.10 -6.31 -0.80
C SER A 41 11.50 -6.90 -0.64
N TRP A 42 11.89 -7.27 0.57
CA TRP A 42 13.17 -7.91 0.85
C TRP A 42 13.20 -9.39 0.43
N ASP A 43 12.12 -10.14 0.65
CA ASP A 43 11.99 -11.53 0.21
C ASP A 43 12.22 -11.67 -1.30
N VAL A 44 11.68 -10.74 -2.08
CA VAL A 44 11.89 -10.70 -3.53
C VAL A 44 13.36 -10.53 -3.91
N VAL A 45 14.12 -9.76 -3.12
CA VAL A 45 15.55 -9.54 -3.33
C VAL A 45 16.35 -10.77 -2.93
N GLU A 46 16.05 -11.34 -1.75
CA GLU A 46 16.68 -12.59 -1.28
C GLU A 46 16.45 -13.73 -2.28
N ASP A 47 15.29 -13.76 -2.90
CA ASP A 47 14.89 -14.69 -3.94
C ASP A 47 15.54 -14.44 -5.31
N SER A 48 16.31 -13.39 -5.49
CA SER A 48 16.95 -13.00 -6.75
C SER A 48 15.98 -12.88 -7.93
N CYS A 49 14.80 -12.34 -7.68
CA CYS A 49 13.80 -12.10 -8.72
C CYS A 49 14.24 -10.98 -9.66
N ARG A 50 14.05 -11.18 -10.97
CA ARG A 50 14.32 -10.17 -12.00
C ARG A 50 13.06 -9.41 -12.43
N ILE A 51 11.91 -10.03 -12.28
CA ILE A 51 10.60 -9.43 -12.52
C ILE A 51 9.86 -9.40 -11.19
N ILE A 52 9.21 -8.28 -10.86
CA ILE A 52 8.30 -8.18 -9.73
C ILE A 52 6.91 -7.81 -10.20
N TYR A 53 5.91 -8.43 -9.57
CA TYR A 53 4.51 -8.16 -9.80
C TYR A 53 3.92 -7.43 -8.59
N LEU A 54 3.50 -6.20 -8.77
CA LEU A 54 2.81 -5.40 -7.75
C LEU A 54 1.30 -5.56 -7.94
N GLY A 55 0.66 -6.21 -6.99
CA GLY A 55 -0.76 -6.53 -7.04
C GLY A 55 -1.53 -6.11 -5.80
N GLU A 56 -2.82 -6.04 -5.96
CA GLU A 56 -3.79 -5.91 -4.88
C GLU A 56 -4.57 -7.22 -4.68
N SER A 57 -5.66 -7.19 -3.91
CA SER A 57 -6.48 -8.37 -3.64
C SER A 57 -7.02 -9.06 -4.90
N SER A 58 -7.20 -8.32 -6.01
CA SER A 58 -7.60 -8.89 -7.30
C SER A 58 -6.66 -9.98 -7.81
N ASN A 59 -5.37 -9.91 -7.49
CA ASN A 59 -4.40 -10.96 -7.85
C ASN A 59 -4.76 -12.33 -7.23
N ASN A 60 -5.42 -12.34 -6.09
CA ASN A 60 -5.82 -13.55 -5.35
C ASN A 60 -7.29 -13.93 -5.58
N THR A 61 -8.02 -13.18 -6.41
CA THR A 61 -9.46 -13.36 -6.60
C THR A 61 -9.71 -14.21 -7.84
N TYR A 62 -10.46 -15.28 -7.66
CA TYR A 62 -10.92 -16.18 -8.72
C TYR A 62 -12.41 -16.46 -8.52
N GLY A 63 -13.10 -16.76 -9.62
CA GLY A 63 -14.53 -17.12 -9.59
C GLY A 63 -14.77 -18.41 -8.83
N LYS A 64 -15.92 -18.54 -8.16
CA LYS A 64 -16.27 -19.74 -7.39
C LYS A 64 -16.24 -21.02 -8.22
N GLU A 65 -16.55 -20.90 -9.51
CA GLU A 65 -16.62 -22.01 -10.49
C GLU A 65 -15.33 -22.24 -11.27
N GLU A 66 -14.30 -21.41 -11.06
CA GLU A 66 -13.04 -21.56 -11.75
C GLU A 66 -12.30 -22.82 -11.28
N GLY A 67 -12.03 -23.73 -12.19
CA GLY A 67 -11.24 -24.92 -11.92
C GLY A 67 -9.76 -24.63 -11.65
N ASN A 68 -9.25 -23.49 -12.15
CA ASN A 68 -7.88 -23.06 -11.96
C ASN A 68 -7.82 -21.84 -11.02
N ARG A 69 -7.39 -22.10 -9.78
CA ARG A 69 -7.33 -21.10 -8.70
C ARG A 69 -5.94 -20.48 -8.54
N ARG A 70 -5.19 -20.34 -9.62
CA ARG A 70 -3.90 -19.68 -9.61
C ARG A 70 -4.05 -18.17 -9.55
N LYS A 71 -3.07 -17.51 -8.95
CA LYS A 71 -2.97 -16.04 -8.94
C LYS A 71 -2.73 -15.49 -10.35
N ILE A 72 -3.14 -14.26 -10.63
CA ILE A 72 -2.84 -13.56 -11.89
C ILE A 72 -1.33 -13.45 -12.08
N SER A 73 -0.57 -13.15 -11.02
CA SER A 73 0.90 -13.14 -11.04
C SER A 73 1.50 -14.47 -11.50
N ALA A 74 0.90 -15.60 -11.10
CA ALA A 74 1.37 -16.92 -11.54
C ALA A 74 1.10 -17.18 -13.03
N PHE A 75 -0.02 -16.72 -13.56
CA PHE A 75 -0.27 -16.75 -15.01
C PHE A 75 0.70 -15.85 -15.76
N THR A 76 0.96 -14.65 -15.24
CA THR A 76 1.93 -13.75 -15.84
C THR A 76 3.33 -14.36 -15.87
N SER A 77 3.72 -15.08 -14.82
CA SER A 77 5.01 -15.77 -14.73
C SER A 77 5.19 -16.85 -15.81
N ASP A 78 4.10 -17.49 -16.26
CA ASP A 78 4.18 -18.52 -17.32
C ASP A 78 4.70 -17.97 -18.65
N TYR A 79 4.55 -16.67 -18.90
CA TYR A 79 5.11 -16.00 -20.08
C TYR A 79 6.62 -15.76 -19.98
N PHE A 80 7.21 -15.93 -18.79
CA PHE A 80 8.62 -15.69 -18.53
C PHE A 80 9.29 -16.91 -17.86
N PRO A 81 9.28 -18.09 -18.50
CA PRO A 81 9.66 -19.36 -17.85
C PRO A 81 11.13 -19.42 -17.42
N THR A 82 11.98 -18.56 -18.01
CA THR A 82 13.43 -18.53 -17.73
C THR A 82 13.80 -17.47 -16.68
N VAL A 83 12.82 -16.66 -16.23
CA VAL A 83 13.07 -15.54 -15.33
C VAL A 83 12.22 -15.69 -14.08
N LYS A 84 12.84 -15.60 -12.90
CA LYS A 84 12.11 -15.65 -11.63
C LYS A 84 11.31 -14.38 -11.42
N MET A 85 10.00 -14.54 -11.19
CA MET A 85 9.09 -13.46 -10.85
C MET A 85 8.74 -13.50 -9.37
N GLY A 86 8.84 -12.35 -8.70
CA GLY A 86 8.40 -12.14 -7.32
C GLY A 86 7.00 -11.54 -7.28
N ASP A 87 6.18 -12.01 -6.35
CA ASP A 87 4.79 -11.55 -6.16
C ASP A 87 4.70 -10.66 -4.92
N LEU A 88 4.56 -9.36 -5.13
CA LEU A 88 4.35 -8.34 -4.08
C LEU A 88 2.87 -7.96 -4.03
N THR A 89 2.02 -8.91 -3.77
CA THR A 89 0.58 -8.67 -3.63
C THR A 89 0.21 -8.33 -2.20
N LYS A 90 -0.45 -7.20 -2.03
CA LYS A 90 -0.98 -6.75 -0.75
C LYS A 90 -2.44 -6.30 -0.88
N SER A 91 -3.30 -6.84 -0.04
CA SER A 91 -4.72 -6.42 -0.01
C SER A 91 -4.83 -4.93 0.28
N ALA A 92 -5.74 -4.26 -0.39
CA ALA A 92 -5.97 -2.82 -0.33
C ALA A 92 -4.77 -1.97 -0.80
N ALA A 93 -3.79 -2.56 -1.49
CA ALA A 93 -2.66 -1.81 -2.04
C ALA A 93 -3.13 -0.76 -3.06
N HIS A 94 -2.44 0.35 -3.09
CA HIS A 94 -2.65 1.46 -4.00
C HIS A 94 -1.31 2.10 -4.39
N ALA A 95 -1.31 3.12 -5.22
CA ALA A 95 -0.11 3.73 -5.78
C ALA A 95 0.95 4.10 -4.72
N GLN A 96 0.53 4.64 -3.56
CA GLN A 96 1.45 4.97 -2.47
C GLN A 96 2.10 3.72 -1.85
N THR A 97 1.36 2.63 -1.72
CA THR A 97 1.89 1.35 -1.25
C THR A 97 2.97 0.83 -2.21
N TYR A 98 2.67 0.84 -3.51
CA TYR A 98 3.62 0.43 -4.55
C TYR A 98 4.88 1.30 -4.56
N TYR A 99 4.71 2.62 -4.37
CA TYR A 99 5.85 3.52 -4.24
C TYR A 99 6.78 3.13 -3.09
N TYR A 100 6.22 2.85 -1.90
CA TYR A 100 7.05 2.45 -0.76
C TYR A 100 7.65 1.07 -0.93
N MET A 101 6.94 0.10 -1.51
CA MET A 101 7.51 -1.20 -1.86
C MET A 101 8.75 -1.04 -2.76
N LEU A 102 8.62 -0.29 -3.85
CA LEU A 102 9.71 -0.04 -4.79
C LEU A 102 10.86 0.72 -4.16
N LYS A 103 10.56 1.75 -3.36
CA LYS A 103 11.56 2.57 -2.67
C LYS A 103 12.44 1.75 -1.73
N HIS A 104 11.92 0.66 -1.16
CA HIS A 104 12.64 -0.18 -0.20
C HIS A 104 13.29 -1.41 -0.83
N ILE A 105 13.19 -1.58 -2.14
CA ILE A 105 14.01 -2.55 -2.87
C ILE A 105 15.46 -2.04 -2.86
N PRO A 106 16.42 -2.81 -2.34
CA PRO A 106 17.82 -2.41 -2.34
C PRO A 106 18.35 -2.17 -3.75
N ALA A 107 19.20 -1.16 -3.92
CA ALA A 107 19.83 -0.86 -5.20
C ALA A 107 20.74 -2.00 -5.74
N SER A 108 21.12 -2.93 -4.87
CA SER A 108 21.88 -4.14 -5.23
C SER A 108 20.99 -5.28 -5.75
N SER A 109 19.66 -5.08 -5.83
CA SER A 109 18.74 -6.09 -6.31
C SER A 109 18.95 -6.41 -7.79
N THR A 110 18.52 -7.61 -8.19
CA THR A 110 18.52 -8.06 -9.59
C THR A 110 17.25 -7.70 -10.34
N VAL A 111 16.36 -6.92 -9.75
CA VAL A 111 15.08 -6.51 -10.33
C VAL A 111 15.31 -5.58 -11.52
N GLU A 112 14.80 -5.97 -12.68
CA GLU A 112 14.91 -5.24 -13.95
C GLU A 112 13.55 -4.75 -14.47
N THR A 113 12.49 -5.47 -14.11
CA THR A 113 11.15 -5.22 -14.64
C THR A 113 10.12 -5.20 -13.51
N VAL A 114 9.22 -4.24 -13.58
CA VAL A 114 8.10 -4.10 -12.65
C VAL A 114 6.79 -4.19 -13.43
N VAL A 115 5.95 -5.14 -13.07
CA VAL A 115 4.57 -5.25 -13.56
C VAL A 115 3.65 -4.68 -12.50
N VAL A 116 2.87 -3.67 -12.83
CA VAL A 116 1.95 -3.01 -11.90
C VAL A 116 0.52 -3.25 -12.32
N THR A 117 -0.27 -3.81 -11.42
CA THR A 117 -1.72 -3.87 -11.62
C THR A 117 -2.31 -2.51 -11.30
N MET A 118 -2.90 -1.85 -12.29
CA MET A 118 -3.58 -0.58 -12.10
C MET A 118 -5.09 -0.80 -11.99
N ASN A 119 -5.62 -0.59 -10.80
CA ASN A 119 -7.04 -0.53 -10.57
C ASN A 119 -7.44 0.95 -10.37
N LEU A 120 -8.31 1.47 -11.23
CA LEU A 120 -8.74 2.88 -11.19
C LEU A 120 -9.44 3.23 -9.87
N SER A 121 -10.10 2.28 -9.22
CA SER A 121 -10.72 2.50 -7.90
C SER A 121 -9.70 2.84 -6.83
N SER A 122 -8.46 2.38 -6.97
CA SER A 122 -7.36 2.65 -6.02
C SER A 122 -6.94 4.12 -5.96
N PHE A 123 -7.40 4.95 -6.89
CA PHE A 123 -7.19 6.40 -6.90
C PHE A 123 -8.37 7.18 -6.30
N GLY A 124 -9.46 6.49 -5.96
CA GLY A 124 -10.65 7.11 -5.39
C GLY A 124 -10.58 7.26 -3.87
N PRO A 125 -11.13 8.36 -3.29
CA PRO A 125 -11.11 8.59 -1.85
C PRO A 125 -11.86 7.51 -1.07
N ILE A 126 -12.90 6.92 -1.64
CA ILE A 126 -13.65 5.81 -1.03
C ILE A 126 -12.75 4.61 -0.76
N TRP A 127 -11.80 4.33 -1.65
CA TRP A 127 -10.85 3.23 -1.51
C TRP A 127 -9.69 3.61 -0.59
N ILE A 128 -9.05 4.76 -0.84
CA ILE A 128 -7.88 5.24 -0.09
C ILE A 128 -8.18 5.42 1.40
N TYR A 129 -9.40 5.83 1.75
CA TYR A 129 -9.84 6.00 3.14
C TYR A 129 -10.72 4.84 3.64
N SER A 130 -10.73 3.71 2.94
CA SER A 130 -11.51 2.55 3.37
C SER A 130 -10.98 1.98 4.69
N ARG A 131 -11.85 1.30 5.44
CA ARG A 131 -11.44 0.61 6.68
C ARG A 131 -10.39 -0.47 6.44
N LEU A 132 -10.38 -1.07 5.25
CA LEU A 132 -9.40 -2.09 4.84
C LEU A 132 -7.99 -1.52 4.79
N GLU A 133 -7.87 -0.22 4.48
CA GLU A 133 -6.59 0.47 4.37
C GLU A 133 -5.98 0.84 5.74
N THR A 134 -6.75 0.80 6.83
CA THR A 134 -6.27 1.18 8.16
C THR A 134 -5.04 0.36 8.58
N ALA A 135 -5.03 -0.95 8.32
CA ALA A 135 -3.88 -1.80 8.62
C ALA A 135 -2.66 -1.44 7.75
N LEU A 136 -2.90 -1.07 6.48
CA LEU A 136 -1.86 -0.65 5.54
C LEU A 136 -1.24 0.69 5.95
N ARG A 137 -2.05 1.65 6.39
CA ARG A 137 -1.55 2.96 6.88
C ARG A 137 -0.56 2.85 8.02
N LYS A 138 -0.76 1.92 8.95
CA LYS A 138 0.21 1.69 10.03
C LYS A 138 1.59 1.35 9.49
N GLN A 139 1.62 0.54 8.45
CA GLN A 139 2.85 0.11 7.82
C GLN A 139 3.51 1.26 7.07
N LEU A 140 2.71 2.10 6.39
CA LEU A 140 3.21 3.23 5.62
C LEU A 140 3.79 4.35 6.49
N VAL A 141 3.27 4.56 7.72
CA VAL A 141 3.78 5.61 8.63
C VAL A 141 5.26 5.45 8.95
N LEU A 142 5.75 4.22 9.09
CA LEU A 142 7.19 3.97 9.32
C LEU A 142 8.06 4.28 8.10
N LEU A 143 7.45 4.33 6.91
CA LEU A 143 8.12 4.49 5.63
C LEU A 143 8.10 5.94 5.12
N GLU A 144 7.42 6.86 5.83
CA GLU A 144 7.37 8.27 5.48
C GLU A 144 8.78 8.92 5.47
N ASP A 145 8.93 10.00 4.72
CA ASP A 145 10.21 10.71 4.51
C ASP A 145 10.67 11.56 5.70
N TYR A 146 10.15 11.30 6.90
CA TYR A 146 10.66 11.90 8.13
C TYR A 146 11.84 11.11 8.72
N PRO A 147 12.59 11.68 9.66
CA PRO A 147 13.59 10.93 10.41
C PRO A 147 12.99 9.67 11.04
N PRO A 148 13.65 8.50 10.96
CA PRO A 148 13.10 7.21 11.42
C PRO A 148 12.53 7.24 12.84
N LEU A 149 13.18 7.92 13.76
CA LEU A 149 12.69 8.08 15.12
C LEU A 149 11.38 8.87 15.18
N MET A 150 11.22 9.89 14.32
CA MET A 150 9.97 10.65 14.20
C MET A 150 8.84 9.77 13.67
N ASN A 151 9.09 8.96 12.64
CA ASN A 151 8.13 8.00 12.13
C ASN A 151 7.66 7.04 13.23
N ARG A 152 8.58 6.59 14.07
CA ARG A 152 8.25 5.73 15.19
C ARG A 152 7.31 6.40 16.20
N PHE A 153 7.51 7.69 16.49
CA PHE A 153 6.57 8.47 17.30
C PHE A 153 5.22 8.66 16.60
N LEU A 154 5.24 9.01 15.32
CA LEU A 154 4.03 9.22 14.53
C LEU A 154 3.19 7.95 14.40
N LEU A 155 3.80 6.77 14.46
CA LEU A 155 3.09 5.51 14.44
C LEU A 155 2.03 5.42 15.56
N ALA A 156 2.32 5.98 16.74
CA ALA A 156 1.39 6.00 17.86
C ALA A 156 0.17 6.92 17.62
N TYR A 157 0.31 7.95 16.78
CA TYR A 157 -0.73 8.94 16.52
C TYR A 157 -1.44 8.70 15.18
N LYS A 158 -0.70 8.44 14.11
CA LYS A 158 -1.25 8.26 12.76
C LYS A 158 -1.78 6.86 12.48
N ALA A 159 -1.42 5.88 13.29
CA ALA A 159 -1.88 4.51 13.11
C ALA A 159 -3.40 4.33 13.32
N TYR A 160 -4.05 5.33 13.92
CA TYR A 160 -5.50 5.32 14.18
C TYR A 160 -6.16 6.62 13.73
N PRO A 161 -5.98 7.05 12.46
CA PRO A 161 -6.47 8.36 12.01
C PRO A 161 -8.00 8.43 11.93
N ILE A 162 -8.66 7.29 11.74
CA ILE A 162 -10.12 7.19 11.62
C ILE A 162 -10.63 6.36 12.79
N ARG A 163 -11.36 7.00 13.70
CA ARG A 163 -11.86 6.38 14.93
C ARG A 163 -13.31 5.94 14.83
N ASN A 164 -14.09 6.57 13.96
CA ASN A 164 -15.52 6.31 13.81
C ASN A 164 -15.96 6.58 12.36
N ASP A 165 -17.19 6.16 12.05
CA ASP A 165 -17.75 6.26 10.71
C ASP A 165 -17.91 7.72 10.26
N LEU A 166 -18.23 8.61 11.18
CA LEU A 166 -18.39 10.05 10.87
C LEU A 166 -17.07 10.68 10.41
N GLU A 167 -15.96 10.34 11.06
CA GLU A 167 -14.62 10.80 10.63
C GLU A 167 -14.26 10.25 9.26
N TRP A 168 -14.60 8.99 8.98
CA TRP A 168 -14.37 8.37 7.69
C TRP A 168 -15.19 9.03 6.58
N ASP A 169 -16.50 9.20 6.79
CA ASP A 169 -17.40 9.88 5.86
C ASP A 169 -16.95 11.30 5.58
N SER A 170 -16.49 12.02 6.62
CA SER A 170 -15.94 13.36 6.48
C SER A 170 -14.69 13.39 5.61
N LEU A 171 -13.77 12.44 5.77
CA LEU A 171 -12.56 12.35 4.95
C LEU A 171 -12.90 12.02 3.49
N VAL A 172 -13.78 11.06 3.25
CA VAL A 172 -14.25 10.72 1.90
C VAL A 172 -14.91 11.93 1.25
N TYR A 173 -15.79 12.63 1.99
CA TYR A 173 -16.46 13.83 1.49
C TYR A 173 -15.48 14.96 1.14
N LEU A 174 -14.51 15.24 2.01
CA LEU A 174 -13.50 16.30 1.81
C LEU A 174 -12.61 16.05 0.59
N HIS A 175 -12.32 14.78 0.29
CA HIS A 175 -11.44 14.42 -0.82
C HIS A 175 -12.21 13.97 -2.07
N ARG A 176 -13.54 13.93 -2.00
CA ARG A 176 -14.37 13.59 -3.15
C ARG A 176 -14.26 14.71 -4.18
N ARG A 177 -13.77 14.34 -5.36
CA ARG A 177 -13.77 15.28 -6.48
C ARG A 177 -15.20 15.55 -6.91
N THR A 178 -15.59 16.82 -6.94
CA THR A 178 -16.92 17.26 -7.39
C THR A 178 -16.96 17.52 -8.88
N ASP A 179 -15.81 17.78 -9.49
CA ASP A 179 -15.71 18.06 -10.92
C ASP A 179 -15.59 16.77 -11.72
N PRO A 180 -16.30 16.63 -12.85
CA PRO A 180 -16.11 15.48 -13.75
C PRO A 180 -14.66 15.43 -14.22
N LEU A 181 -14.09 14.23 -14.28
CA LEU A 181 -12.79 14.01 -14.91
C LEU A 181 -12.90 14.35 -16.38
N GLN A 182 -12.31 15.48 -16.79
CA GLN A 182 -12.13 15.79 -18.21
C GLN A 182 -10.92 14.99 -18.70
N PHE A 183 -11.17 13.92 -19.42
CA PHE A 183 -10.12 13.26 -20.20
C PHE A 183 -9.91 14.03 -21.49
N PRO A 184 -8.66 14.16 -21.98
CA PRO A 184 -8.38 14.85 -23.25
C PRO A 184 -8.91 14.12 -24.49
N TYR A 185 -9.54 12.99 -24.31
CA TYR A 185 -10.19 12.18 -25.36
C TYR A 185 -11.64 11.91 -24.95
N ASP A 186 -12.56 12.03 -25.89
CA ASP A 186 -13.95 11.59 -25.74
C ASP A 186 -14.02 10.06 -25.66
N PHE A 187 -13.64 9.53 -24.51
CA PHE A 187 -14.02 8.17 -24.17
C PHE A 187 -15.44 8.23 -23.60
N GLU A 188 -16.42 7.86 -24.39
CA GLU A 188 -17.71 7.41 -23.87
C GLU A 188 -17.45 6.11 -23.08
N PHE A 189 -17.05 6.26 -21.84
CA PHE A 189 -17.19 5.16 -20.89
C PHE A 189 -18.69 5.04 -20.62
N ASP A 190 -19.28 3.94 -21.02
CA ASP A 190 -20.55 3.51 -20.46
C ASP A 190 -20.33 3.19 -18.98
N ASN A 191 -20.33 4.27 -18.18
CA ASN A 191 -20.02 4.24 -16.74
C ASN A 191 -20.96 3.30 -15.98
N ASN A 192 -22.16 3.06 -16.49
CA ASN A 192 -23.15 2.21 -15.85
C ASN A 192 -22.74 0.75 -15.94
N TYR A 193 -22.34 0.27 -17.11
CA TYR A 193 -21.98 -1.14 -17.28
C TYR A 193 -20.74 -1.55 -16.48
N ALA A 194 -19.70 -0.73 -16.47
CA ALA A 194 -18.48 -1.01 -15.71
C ALA A 194 -18.70 -0.96 -14.20
N TRP A 195 -19.52 -0.01 -13.73
CA TRP A 195 -19.85 0.14 -12.32
C TRP A 195 -20.80 -0.95 -11.83
N ASP A 196 -21.86 -1.23 -12.57
CA ASP A 196 -22.83 -2.27 -12.24
C ASP A 196 -22.20 -3.65 -12.29
N SER A 197 -21.32 -3.92 -13.25
CA SER A 197 -20.55 -5.16 -13.32
C SER A 197 -19.57 -5.30 -12.15
N ALA A 198 -18.87 -4.22 -11.75
CA ALA A 198 -17.98 -4.21 -10.62
C ALA A 198 -18.75 -4.37 -9.31
N MET A 199 -19.88 -3.71 -9.13
CA MET A 199 -20.73 -3.83 -7.94
C MET A 199 -21.43 -5.20 -7.88
N ALA A 200 -21.89 -5.74 -8.98
CA ALA A 200 -22.41 -7.10 -9.04
C ALA A 200 -21.34 -8.14 -8.70
N TRP A 201 -20.11 -7.92 -9.14
CA TRP A 201 -18.98 -8.76 -8.80
C TRP A 201 -18.63 -8.67 -7.31
N ILE A 202 -18.55 -7.46 -6.73
CA ILE A 202 -18.33 -7.25 -5.29
C ILE A 202 -19.45 -7.90 -4.47
N ALA A 203 -20.71 -7.72 -4.85
CA ALA A 203 -21.84 -8.31 -4.16
C ALA A 203 -21.81 -9.86 -4.19
N ASN A 204 -21.42 -10.45 -5.31
CA ASN A 204 -21.40 -11.91 -5.47
C ASN A 204 -20.15 -12.59 -4.91
N VAL A 205 -19.02 -11.86 -4.83
CA VAL A 205 -17.72 -12.46 -4.44
C VAL A 205 -17.32 -12.08 -3.01
N VAL A 206 -17.62 -10.85 -2.58
CA VAL A 206 -17.16 -10.32 -1.28
C VAL A 206 -18.24 -10.41 -0.20
N LEU A 207 -19.51 -10.34 -0.59
CA LEU A 207 -20.66 -10.50 0.31
C LEU A 207 -21.43 -11.74 -0.13
N PRO A 208 -21.05 -12.95 0.29
CA PRO A 208 -21.92 -14.10 0.12
C PRO A 208 -23.24 -13.79 0.84
N ASP A 209 -24.32 -13.92 0.10
CA ASP A 209 -25.67 -13.74 0.63
C ASP A 209 -25.89 -14.78 1.75
N ASP A 210 -25.88 -14.33 3.01
CA ASP A 210 -26.20 -15.15 4.19
C ASP A 210 -27.72 -15.41 4.30
N SER A 211 -28.50 -15.10 3.29
CA SER A 211 -29.88 -15.51 3.16
C SER A 211 -29.98 -16.95 2.62
N GLY A 212 -29.42 -17.89 3.33
CA GLY A 212 -29.74 -19.30 3.17
C GLY A 212 -31.11 -19.61 3.83
N PRO A 213 -31.80 -20.62 3.34
CA PRO A 213 -33.17 -20.95 3.77
C PRO A 213 -33.29 -21.30 5.25
#